data_9770573556aa5dc82b1296cc1aeda121
#
_entry.id   9770573556aa5dc82b1296cc1aeda121
#
_cell.length_a   1.000
_cell.length_b   1.000
_cell.length_c   1.000
_cell.angle_alpha   90.00
_cell.angle_beta   90.00
_cell.angle_gamma   90.00
#
_symmetry.space_group_name_H-M   'P 1'
#
loop_
_entity.id
_entity.type
_entity.pdbx_description
1 polymer ?
#
loop_
_entity_poly.entity_id
_entity_poly.type
_entity_poly.pdbx_seq_one_letter_code
_entity_poly.pdbx_strand_id
1 'polypeptide(L)'
;METRSIVAPAAGLVGVGLATLAYAGLVERNLFRLREFEVPVLAPGADPLRILHLSDLHLTSAQRRKVDWIRRLDRLDPDLVVVTGDFLAGMDAVGPVLAALEPLLERPGAFVPGNNDYYAPRFKNPLRYFVPEKNRVFGPKLPWPELAAILVDAGWVDLTNRRGTVKAGDRVVALAGTDDPHLGRDRYGRVAGPADRHADLRLGVTHSPEPRILDAFAADGYELVLAGHTHGGQLRIPGIGAIVTNCGIDRGRVRWLSRWDDHTWLHVSAGLGTSPYAPLRFCCPPEATLLKLVPRLR
;
A
#
# COMPACT_ATOMS: atom_id res chain seq x y z
N MET A 1 57.54 15.00 -5.82
CA MET A 1 56.41 14.59 -4.96
C MET A 1 55.18 14.63 -5.83
N GLU A 2 54.74 13.47 -6.31
CA GLU A 2 53.58 13.35 -7.22
C GLU A 2 52.28 13.52 -6.45
N THR A 3 51.57 14.59 -6.73
CA THR A 3 50.16 14.77 -6.36
C THR A 3 49.29 13.87 -7.24
N ARG A 4 49.56 12.57 -7.25
CA ARG A 4 48.75 11.58 -7.96
C ARG A 4 47.46 11.33 -7.16
N SER A 5 46.41 12.10 -7.53
CA SER A 5 45.21 11.41 -7.92
C SER A 5 44.27 10.95 -6.80
N ILE A 6 43.79 11.89 -5.94
CA ILE A 6 42.54 11.74 -5.20
C ILE A 6 41.35 11.98 -6.14
N VAL A 7 41.59 12.63 -7.29
CA VAL A 7 40.54 13.00 -8.27
C VAL A 7 39.93 11.79 -8.97
N ALA A 8 40.70 10.78 -9.34
CA ALA A 8 40.20 9.62 -10.07
C ALA A 8 39.24 8.74 -9.23
N PRO A 9 39.53 8.39 -7.95
CA PRO A 9 38.56 7.65 -7.13
C PRO A 9 37.32 8.49 -6.78
N ALA A 10 37.45 9.79 -6.61
CA ALA A 10 36.31 10.68 -6.38
C ALA A 10 35.38 10.78 -7.60
N ALA A 11 35.93 10.89 -8.81
CA ALA A 11 35.16 10.86 -10.05
C ALA A 11 34.43 9.52 -10.27
N GLY A 12 35.10 8.41 -9.92
CA GLY A 12 34.47 7.07 -9.95
C GLY A 12 33.28 6.94 -9.00
N LEU A 13 33.41 7.41 -7.76
CA LEU A 13 32.33 7.40 -6.77
C LEU A 13 31.14 8.27 -7.21
N VAL A 14 31.40 9.45 -7.76
CA VAL A 14 30.35 10.31 -8.32
C VAL A 14 29.64 9.62 -9.49
N GLY A 15 30.38 8.99 -10.39
CA GLY A 15 29.83 8.24 -11.51
C GLY A 15 28.89 7.10 -11.07
N VAL A 16 29.31 6.30 -10.08
CA VAL A 16 28.50 5.23 -9.49
C VAL A 16 27.23 5.82 -8.84
N GLY A 17 27.35 6.92 -8.10
CA GLY A 17 26.21 7.59 -7.47
C GLY A 17 25.18 8.05 -8.49
N LEU A 18 25.60 8.70 -9.58
CA LEU A 18 24.73 9.16 -10.66
C LEU A 18 24.08 7.98 -11.40
N ALA A 19 24.81 6.91 -11.69
CA ALA A 19 24.28 5.70 -12.30
C ALA A 19 23.21 5.04 -11.41
N THR A 20 23.46 4.98 -10.09
CA THR A 20 22.50 4.44 -9.12
C THR A 20 21.23 5.27 -9.07
N LEU A 21 21.33 6.61 -9.06
CA LEU A 21 20.17 7.50 -9.10
C LEU A 21 19.39 7.36 -10.40
N ALA A 22 20.08 7.28 -11.55
CA ALA A 22 19.45 7.05 -12.84
C ALA A 22 18.71 5.70 -12.86
N TYR A 23 19.34 4.64 -12.39
CA TYR A 23 18.72 3.32 -12.26
C TYR A 23 17.47 3.38 -11.36
N ALA A 24 17.58 3.97 -10.17
CA ALA A 24 16.49 4.09 -9.21
C ALA A 24 15.30 4.91 -9.75
N GLY A 25 15.59 5.99 -10.48
CA GLY A 25 14.58 6.92 -11.00
C GLY A 25 13.98 6.54 -12.36
N LEU A 26 14.71 5.84 -13.21
CA LEU A 26 14.28 5.53 -14.57
C LEU A 26 13.95 4.06 -14.78
N VAL A 27 14.65 3.17 -14.09
CA VAL A 27 14.52 1.72 -14.28
C VAL A 27 13.71 1.08 -13.17
N GLU A 28 14.25 1.03 -11.93
CA GLU A 28 13.65 0.21 -10.87
C GLU A 28 12.24 0.65 -10.50
N ARG A 29 11.95 1.95 -10.46
CA ARG A 29 10.60 2.45 -10.18
C ARG A 29 9.54 2.01 -11.19
N ASN A 30 9.95 1.45 -12.35
CA ASN A 30 9.07 0.95 -13.41
C ASN A 30 9.14 -0.58 -13.55
N LEU A 31 9.86 -1.29 -12.69
CA LEU A 31 9.96 -2.75 -12.66
C LEU A 31 8.86 -3.35 -11.79
N PHE A 32 7.60 -3.21 -12.24
CA PHE A 32 6.45 -3.75 -11.50
C PHE A 32 6.57 -5.26 -11.30
N ARG A 33 6.29 -5.70 -10.07
CA ARG A 33 6.36 -7.11 -9.65
C ARG A 33 5.02 -7.57 -9.10
N LEU A 34 4.66 -8.81 -9.38
CA LEU A 34 3.66 -9.54 -8.65
C LEU A 34 4.36 -10.32 -7.54
N ARG A 35 3.85 -10.23 -6.32
CA ARG A 35 4.23 -11.06 -5.18
C ARG A 35 3.09 -12.00 -4.84
N GLU A 36 3.43 -13.19 -4.38
CA GLU A 36 2.46 -14.16 -3.92
C GLU A 36 2.85 -14.65 -2.53
N PHE A 37 1.87 -14.71 -1.63
CA PHE A 37 2.04 -15.25 -0.29
C PHE A 37 0.87 -16.17 0.06
N GLU A 38 1.15 -17.27 0.73
CA GLU A 38 0.14 -18.10 1.37
C GLU A 38 -0.07 -17.62 2.81
N VAL A 39 -1.34 -17.46 3.21
CA VAL A 39 -1.73 -16.96 4.53
C VAL A 39 -2.66 -17.98 5.18
N PRO A 40 -2.21 -18.73 6.21
CA PRO A 40 -3.03 -19.78 6.85
C PRO A 40 -4.01 -19.14 7.87
N VAL A 41 -5.17 -18.71 7.39
CA VAL A 41 -6.20 -18.03 8.21
C VAL A 41 -7.58 -18.68 8.08
N LEU A 42 -7.82 -19.50 7.07
CA LEU A 42 -9.13 -20.11 6.84
C LEU A 42 -9.40 -21.30 7.77
N ALA A 43 -10.67 -21.64 7.92
CA ALA A 43 -11.07 -22.85 8.65
C ALA A 43 -10.48 -24.12 8.00
N PRO A 44 -10.19 -25.17 8.77
CA PRO A 44 -9.70 -26.43 8.24
C PRO A 44 -10.64 -27.01 7.17
N GLY A 45 -10.07 -27.42 6.03
CA GLY A 45 -10.83 -27.98 4.91
C GLY A 45 -11.51 -26.96 3.99
N ALA A 46 -11.37 -25.66 4.26
CA ALA A 46 -11.89 -24.62 3.38
C ALA A 46 -11.06 -24.52 2.09
N ASP A 47 -11.70 -24.29 0.95
CA ASP A 47 -10.99 -23.99 -0.30
C ASP A 47 -10.21 -22.66 -0.20
N PRO A 48 -9.08 -22.49 -0.89
CA PRO A 48 -8.34 -21.23 -0.91
C PRO A 48 -9.18 -20.06 -1.37
N LEU A 49 -8.89 -18.85 -0.84
CA LEU A 49 -9.45 -17.58 -1.28
C LEU A 49 -8.31 -16.66 -1.75
N ARG A 50 -8.46 -16.02 -2.89
CA ARG A 50 -7.44 -15.17 -3.50
C ARG A 50 -7.79 -13.70 -3.34
N ILE A 51 -6.95 -12.95 -2.60
CA ILE A 51 -7.10 -11.51 -2.43
C ILE A 51 -6.00 -10.80 -3.21
N LEU A 52 -6.38 -9.97 -4.17
CA LEU A 52 -5.45 -9.05 -4.82
C LEU A 52 -5.35 -7.77 -3.97
N HIS A 53 -4.19 -7.55 -3.37
CA HIS A 53 -3.88 -6.36 -2.59
C HIS A 53 -3.08 -5.37 -3.42
N LEU A 54 -3.66 -4.20 -3.67
CA LEU A 54 -3.06 -3.04 -4.32
C LEU A 54 -2.89 -1.91 -3.31
N SER A 55 -1.85 -1.11 -3.46
CA SER A 55 -1.60 0.04 -2.59
C SER A 55 -0.74 1.08 -3.28
N ASP A 56 -0.85 2.33 -2.83
CA ASP A 56 0.06 3.40 -3.21
C ASP A 56 0.23 3.48 -4.73
N LEU A 57 -0.88 3.57 -5.47
CA LEU A 57 -0.87 3.60 -6.93
C LEU A 57 -0.18 4.87 -7.44
N HIS A 58 -0.43 6.00 -6.76
CA HIS A 58 0.09 7.32 -7.12
C HIS A 58 0.04 7.54 -8.63
N LEU A 59 -1.15 7.36 -9.21
CA LEU A 59 -1.35 7.48 -10.65
C LEU A 59 -1.39 8.95 -11.09
N THR A 60 -0.87 9.16 -12.29
CA THR A 60 -0.96 10.40 -13.07
C THR A 60 -1.34 10.06 -14.50
N SER A 61 -1.78 11.05 -15.28
CA SER A 61 -2.13 10.89 -16.70
C SER A 61 -0.97 10.38 -17.58
N ALA A 62 0.28 10.58 -17.15
CA ALA A 62 1.47 10.19 -17.93
C ALA A 62 1.89 8.71 -17.76
N GLN A 63 1.32 7.98 -16.81
CA GLN A 63 1.83 6.66 -16.41
C GLN A 63 1.13 5.49 -17.10
N ARG A 64 0.95 5.54 -18.42
CA ARG A 64 0.25 4.53 -19.23
C ARG A 64 0.75 3.10 -18.98
N ARG A 65 2.08 2.91 -18.90
CA ARG A 65 2.68 1.58 -18.64
C ARG A 65 2.21 0.97 -17.31
N LYS A 66 2.05 1.78 -16.25
CA LYS A 66 1.55 1.34 -14.95
C LYS A 66 0.07 0.99 -15.04
N VAL A 67 -0.74 1.83 -15.71
CA VAL A 67 -2.15 1.57 -15.98
C VAL A 67 -2.33 0.22 -16.66
N ASP A 68 -1.62 0.00 -17.77
CA ASP A 68 -1.70 -1.26 -18.53
C ASP A 68 -1.24 -2.47 -17.71
N TRP A 69 -0.26 -2.29 -16.82
CA TRP A 69 0.21 -3.36 -15.96
C TRP A 69 -0.84 -3.75 -14.91
N ILE A 70 -1.48 -2.75 -14.25
CA ILE A 70 -2.54 -2.98 -13.26
C ILE A 70 -3.74 -3.67 -13.91
N ARG A 71 -4.19 -3.21 -15.09
CA ARG A 71 -5.28 -3.83 -15.86
C ARG A 71 -5.10 -5.34 -16.06
N ARG A 72 -3.87 -5.76 -16.35
CA ARG A 72 -3.56 -7.19 -16.56
C ARG A 72 -3.65 -8.06 -15.31
N LEU A 73 -3.72 -7.48 -14.11
CA LEU A 73 -3.86 -8.24 -12.87
C LEU A 73 -5.22 -8.94 -12.74
N ASP A 74 -6.24 -8.51 -13.49
CA ASP A 74 -7.52 -9.24 -13.57
C ASP A 74 -7.34 -10.69 -14.03
N ARG A 75 -6.34 -10.98 -14.86
CA ARG A 75 -5.99 -12.35 -15.30
C ARG A 75 -5.61 -13.30 -14.14
N LEU A 76 -5.30 -12.75 -12.97
CA LEU A 76 -5.07 -13.53 -11.76
C LEU A 76 -6.39 -14.10 -11.21
N ASP A 77 -7.52 -13.64 -11.71
CA ASP A 77 -8.86 -14.05 -11.30
C ASP A 77 -9.04 -14.01 -9.76
N PRO A 78 -8.82 -12.82 -9.12
CA PRO A 78 -8.95 -12.70 -7.68
C PRO A 78 -10.41 -12.78 -7.24
N ASP A 79 -10.65 -13.38 -6.08
CA ASP A 79 -11.98 -13.46 -5.47
C ASP A 79 -12.37 -12.14 -4.78
N LEU A 80 -11.38 -11.34 -4.38
CA LEU A 80 -11.54 -10.04 -3.73
C LEU A 80 -10.37 -9.13 -4.10
N VAL A 81 -10.67 -7.86 -4.38
CA VAL A 81 -9.67 -6.81 -4.58
C VAL A 81 -9.71 -5.85 -3.39
N VAL A 82 -8.56 -5.59 -2.77
CA VAL A 82 -8.45 -4.60 -1.69
C VAL A 82 -7.41 -3.55 -2.04
N VAL A 83 -7.79 -2.26 -1.95
CA VAL A 83 -6.88 -1.14 -2.21
C VAL A 83 -6.68 -0.33 -0.93
N THR A 84 -5.44 -0.25 -0.47
CA THR A 84 -5.09 0.42 0.79
C THR A 84 -4.60 1.85 0.60
N GLY A 85 -5.25 2.61 -0.30
CA GLY A 85 -5.07 4.07 -0.40
C GLY A 85 -3.92 4.53 -1.30
N ASP A 86 -3.76 5.86 -1.33
CA ASP A 86 -2.82 6.59 -2.17
C ASP A 86 -3.01 6.28 -3.66
N PHE A 87 -4.25 6.42 -4.13
CA PHE A 87 -4.62 6.24 -5.54
C PHE A 87 -4.10 7.38 -6.41
N LEU A 88 -4.25 8.61 -5.92
CA LEU A 88 -4.08 9.84 -6.68
C LEU A 88 -2.69 10.45 -6.49
N ALA A 89 -2.10 10.97 -7.57
CA ALA A 89 -0.90 11.81 -7.50
C ALA A 89 -1.08 13.19 -8.15
N GLY A 90 -2.29 13.51 -8.63
CA GLY A 90 -2.60 14.80 -9.27
C GLY A 90 -4.09 15.01 -9.46
N MET A 91 -4.46 16.23 -9.86
CA MET A 91 -5.85 16.64 -10.09
C MET A 91 -6.51 15.88 -11.27
N ASP A 92 -5.72 15.40 -12.21
CA ASP A 92 -6.13 14.69 -13.43
C ASP A 92 -6.04 13.16 -13.30
N ALA A 93 -5.87 12.66 -12.07
CA ALA A 93 -5.57 11.25 -11.83
C ALA A 93 -6.80 10.34 -11.77
N VAL A 94 -8.02 10.85 -11.61
CA VAL A 94 -9.26 10.04 -11.52
C VAL A 94 -9.41 9.14 -12.75
N GLY A 95 -9.35 9.71 -13.95
CA GLY A 95 -9.45 8.93 -15.20
C GLY A 95 -8.40 7.81 -15.31
N PRO A 96 -7.12 8.09 -15.11
CA PRO A 96 -6.08 7.05 -15.06
C PRO A 96 -6.29 5.96 -14.00
N VAL A 97 -6.77 6.29 -12.81
CA VAL A 97 -7.10 5.31 -11.77
C VAL A 97 -8.23 4.40 -12.23
N LEU A 98 -9.32 4.99 -12.73
CA LEU A 98 -10.46 4.23 -13.25
C LEU A 98 -10.04 3.35 -14.42
N ALA A 99 -9.27 3.89 -15.36
CA ALA A 99 -8.75 3.10 -16.48
C ALA A 99 -7.86 1.92 -16.02
N ALA A 100 -7.10 2.08 -14.94
CA ALA A 100 -6.28 1.00 -14.40
C ALA A 100 -7.12 -0.08 -13.71
N LEU A 101 -8.16 0.32 -12.97
CA LEU A 101 -8.98 -0.59 -12.17
C LEU A 101 -10.15 -1.19 -12.94
N GLU A 102 -10.54 -0.64 -14.09
CA GLU A 102 -11.76 -1.00 -14.84
C GLU A 102 -12.02 -2.52 -14.94
N PRO A 103 -11.09 -3.39 -15.34
CA PRO A 103 -11.38 -4.84 -15.37
C PRO A 103 -11.50 -5.45 -13.97
N LEU A 104 -10.91 -4.84 -12.96
CA LEU A 104 -10.97 -5.29 -11.56
C LEU A 104 -12.27 -4.85 -10.86
N LEU A 105 -12.95 -3.80 -11.36
CA LEU A 105 -14.20 -3.32 -10.78
C LEU A 105 -15.36 -4.33 -10.92
N GLU A 106 -15.25 -5.29 -11.81
CA GLU A 106 -16.21 -6.40 -11.92
C GLU A 106 -16.07 -7.41 -10.77
N ARG A 107 -14.99 -7.35 -10.00
CA ARG A 107 -14.73 -8.20 -8.82
C ARG A 107 -15.24 -7.56 -7.56
N PRO A 108 -15.65 -8.34 -6.55
CA PRO A 108 -15.86 -7.81 -5.21
C PRO A 108 -14.64 -7.00 -4.75
N GLY A 109 -14.86 -5.82 -4.20
CA GLY A 109 -13.76 -4.95 -3.81
C GLY A 109 -14.02 -4.13 -2.55
N ALA A 110 -12.94 -3.69 -1.92
CA ALA A 110 -12.98 -2.77 -0.79
C ALA A 110 -11.78 -1.82 -0.82
N PHE A 111 -11.93 -0.66 -0.22
CA PHE A 111 -10.87 0.33 -0.21
C PHE A 111 -10.90 1.24 1.02
N VAL A 112 -9.75 1.83 1.31
CA VAL A 112 -9.58 2.98 2.23
C VAL A 112 -8.80 4.08 1.52
N PRO A 113 -8.93 5.36 1.91
CA PRO A 113 -8.06 6.43 1.41
C PRO A 113 -6.68 6.37 2.04
N GLY A 114 -5.69 6.94 1.34
CA GLY A 114 -4.39 7.27 1.88
C GLY A 114 -4.20 8.79 2.04
N ASN A 115 -3.08 9.17 2.64
CA ASN A 115 -2.79 10.58 2.90
C ASN A 115 -2.65 11.43 1.62
N ASN A 116 -2.19 10.83 0.54
CA ASN A 116 -2.01 11.52 -0.75
C ASN A 116 -3.28 11.51 -1.61
N ASP A 117 -4.40 10.95 -1.15
CA ASP A 117 -5.68 11.07 -1.83
C ASP A 117 -6.40 12.39 -1.52
N TYR A 118 -6.04 13.04 -0.40
CA TYR A 118 -6.69 14.27 0.05
C TYR A 118 -6.09 15.53 -0.54
N TYR A 119 -4.75 15.56 -0.72
CA TYR A 119 -4.04 16.78 -1.07
C TYR A 119 -2.94 16.50 -2.10
N ALA A 120 -2.88 17.34 -3.13
CA ALA A 120 -1.81 17.30 -4.10
C ALA A 120 -0.44 17.58 -3.43
N PRO A 121 0.63 16.93 -3.89
CA PRO A 121 1.96 17.20 -3.39
C PRO A 121 2.37 18.65 -3.65
N ARG A 122 3.01 19.28 -2.66
CA ARG A 122 3.67 20.56 -2.82
C ARG A 122 5.18 20.37 -2.84
N PHE A 123 5.87 21.21 -3.59
CA PHE A 123 7.32 21.22 -3.57
C PHE A 123 7.81 21.49 -2.13
N LYS A 124 8.58 20.55 -1.59
CA LYS A 124 9.24 20.66 -0.29
C LYS A 124 10.73 20.53 -0.49
N ASN A 125 11.51 21.32 0.25
CA ASN A 125 12.96 21.14 0.25
C ASN A 125 13.29 19.71 0.71
N PRO A 126 14.00 18.91 -0.09
CA PRO A 126 14.32 17.50 0.25
C PRO A 126 15.04 17.34 1.59
N LEU A 127 15.84 18.35 2.01
CA LEU A 127 16.54 18.33 3.29
C LEU A 127 15.60 18.36 4.51
N ARG A 128 14.36 18.84 4.32
CA ARG A 128 13.32 18.81 5.38
C ARG A 128 12.78 17.43 5.69
N TYR A 129 13.05 16.45 4.84
CA TYR A 129 12.62 15.06 5.07
C TYR A 129 13.21 14.48 6.38
N PHE A 130 14.34 14.99 6.82
CA PHE A 130 15.03 14.56 8.06
C PHE A 130 14.65 15.36 9.30
N VAL A 131 13.76 16.35 9.18
CA VAL A 131 13.36 17.22 10.30
C VAL A 131 11.87 17.02 10.58
N PRO A 132 11.46 16.74 11.83
CA PRO A 132 10.05 16.65 12.19
C PRO A 132 9.28 17.93 11.82
N GLU A 133 8.24 17.80 11.00
CA GLU A 133 7.39 18.94 10.63
C GLU A 133 6.47 19.33 11.79
N LYS A 134 6.69 20.48 12.39
CA LYS A 134 5.80 21.04 13.41
C LYS A 134 4.47 21.55 12.83
N ASN A 135 4.44 21.97 11.55
CA ASN A 135 3.23 22.44 10.85
C ASN A 135 3.18 21.86 9.45
N ARG A 136 2.20 20.99 9.18
CA ARG A 136 1.94 20.44 7.85
C ARG A 136 1.30 21.51 6.96
N VAL A 137 1.94 21.82 5.85
CA VAL A 137 1.35 22.68 4.80
C VAL A 137 0.80 21.77 3.71
N PHE A 138 -0.52 21.77 3.57
CA PHE A 138 -1.20 20.97 2.56
C PHE A 138 -1.21 21.65 1.19
N GLY A 139 -1.22 20.85 0.14
CA GLY A 139 -1.47 21.28 -1.23
C GLY A 139 -2.97 21.51 -1.51
N PRO A 140 -3.34 21.80 -2.76
CA PRO A 140 -4.74 21.79 -3.20
C PRO A 140 -5.41 20.44 -2.90
N LYS A 141 -6.71 20.49 -2.59
CA LYS A 141 -7.51 19.27 -2.41
C LYS A 141 -7.60 18.50 -3.72
N LEU A 142 -7.40 17.20 -3.65
CA LEU A 142 -7.58 16.26 -4.77
C LEU A 142 -9.06 15.83 -4.88
N PRO A 143 -9.48 15.34 -6.05
CA PRO A 143 -10.86 14.90 -6.31
C PRO A 143 -11.15 13.51 -5.71
N TRP A 144 -10.67 13.24 -4.48
CA TRP A 144 -10.92 11.99 -3.77
C TRP A 144 -12.41 11.65 -3.61
N PRO A 145 -13.30 12.59 -3.23
CA PRO A 145 -14.71 12.28 -3.09
C PRO A 145 -15.37 11.80 -4.40
N GLU A 146 -14.92 12.33 -5.53
CA GLU A 146 -15.37 11.89 -6.86
C GLU A 146 -14.95 10.44 -7.14
N LEU A 147 -13.65 10.13 -6.95
CA LEU A 147 -13.16 8.77 -7.14
C LEU A 147 -13.86 7.78 -6.21
N ALA A 148 -13.98 8.11 -4.91
CA ALA A 148 -14.63 7.25 -3.93
C ALA A 148 -16.09 6.95 -4.29
N ALA A 149 -16.84 7.97 -4.76
CA ALA A 149 -18.22 7.78 -5.21
C ALA A 149 -18.31 6.81 -6.39
N ILE A 150 -17.43 6.95 -7.39
CA ILE A 150 -17.40 6.05 -8.56
C ILE A 150 -17.06 4.61 -8.16
N LEU A 151 -16.12 4.41 -7.23
CA LEU A 151 -15.78 3.07 -6.74
C LEU A 151 -16.95 2.42 -5.99
N VAL A 152 -17.69 3.22 -5.19
CA VAL A 152 -18.90 2.75 -4.49
C VAL A 152 -20.03 2.42 -5.49
N ASP A 153 -20.23 3.25 -6.50
CA ASP A 153 -21.23 3.02 -7.57
C ASP A 153 -20.91 1.76 -8.38
N ALA A 154 -19.61 1.41 -8.50
CA ALA A 154 -19.15 0.14 -9.08
C ALA A 154 -19.32 -1.07 -8.13
N GLY A 155 -19.85 -0.87 -6.91
CA GLY A 155 -20.12 -1.94 -5.94
C GLY A 155 -18.97 -2.22 -4.94
N TRP A 156 -17.90 -1.44 -4.94
CA TRP A 156 -16.84 -1.60 -3.95
C TRP A 156 -17.21 -0.98 -2.60
N VAL A 157 -16.73 -1.59 -1.52
CA VAL A 157 -17.02 -1.17 -0.15
C VAL A 157 -16.05 -0.08 0.30
N ASP A 158 -16.57 1.12 0.58
CA ASP A 158 -15.80 2.19 1.24
C ASP A 158 -15.66 1.90 2.74
N LEU A 159 -14.45 1.62 3.18
CA LEU A 159 -14.10 1.31 4.56
C LEU A 159 -13.54 2.52 5.33
N THR A 160 -13.74 3.74 4.86
CA THR A 160 -13.29 4.98 5.53
C THR A 160 -13.96 5.15 6.91
N ASN A 161 -13.29 4.69 7.97
CA ASN A 161 -13.83 4.62 9.35
C ASN A 161 -15.18 3.86 9.41
N ARG A 162 -15.29 2.74 8.68
CA ARG A 162 -16.51 1.95 8.56
C ARG A 162 -16.22 0.46 8.65
N ARG A 163 -17.24 -0.27 9.06
CA ARG A 163 -17.34 -1.72 8.87
C ARG A 163 -18.13 -2.01 7.60
N GLY A 164 -17.88 -3.14 7.00
CA GLY A 164 -18.60 -3.62 5.84
C GLY A 164 -18.54 -5.15 5.76
N THR A 165 -19.24 -5.68 4.79
CA THR A 165 -19.24 -7.10 4.46
C THR A 165 -19.19 -7.23 2.95
N VAL A 166 -18.39 -8.17 2.46
CA VAL A 166 -18.32 -8.48 1.04
C VAL A 166 -18.47 -9.99 0.85
N LYS A 167 -19.13 -10.40 -0.22
CA LYS A 167 -19.18 -11.79 -0.63
C LYS A 167 -18.09 -12.04 -1.67
N ALA A 168 -17.12 -12.89 -1.34
CA ALA A 168 -16.01 -13.29 -2.19
C ALA A 168 -16.15 -14.79 -2.51
N GLY A 169 -16.57 -15.11 -3.73
CA GLY A 169 -17.05 -16.45 -4.06
C GLY A 169 -18.26 -16.82 -3.17
N ASP A 170 -18.20 -17.95 -2.54
CA ASP A 170 -19.25 -18.43 -1.61
C ASP A 170 -19.04 -17.96 -0.17
N ARG A 171 -18.04 -17.13 0.12
CA ARG A 171 -17.63 -16.74 1.47
C ARG A 171 -18.04 -15.34 1.83
N VAL A 172 -18.37 -15.18 3.10
CA VAL A 172 -18.64 -13.89 3.73
C VAL A 172 -17.36 -13.37 4.38
N VAL A 173 -16.88 -12.23 3.91
CA VAL A 173 -15.73 -11.53 4.49
C VAL A 173 -16.22 -10.34 5.28
N ALA A 174 -16.01 -10.35 6.59
CA ALA A 174 -16.25 -9.20 7.45
C ALA A 174 -15.05 -8.25 7.38
N LEU A 175 -15.33 -7.00 7.08
CA LEU A 175 -14.34 -5.97 6.85
C LEU A 175 -14.47 -4.84 7.89
N ALA A 176 -13.35 -4.28 8.31
CA ALA A 176 -13.33 -2.98 8.94
C ALA A 176 -12.14 -2.18 8.42
N GLY A 177 -12.33 -0.89 8.24
CA GLY A 177 -11.25 -0.02 7.81
C GLY A 177 -11.23 1.32 8.52
N THR A 178 -10.07 1.96 8.48
CA THR A 178 -9.87 3.31 9.01
C THR A 178 -9.58 4.30 7.89
N ASP A 179 -9.94 5.56 8.09
CA ASP A 179 -9.33 6.68 7.38
C ASP A 179 -7.84 6.75 7.73
N ASP A 180 -7.07 7.58 7.06
CA ASP A 180 -5.62 7.60 7.15
C ASP A 180 -5.08 7.96 8.55
N PRO A 181 -4.36 7.04 9.21
CA PRO A 181 -3.76 7.28 10.52
C PRO A 181 -2.60 8.28 10.47
N HIS A 182 -1.88 8.37 9.35
CA HIS A 182 -0.75 9.28 9.19
C HIS A 182 -1.17 10.76 9.24
N LEU A 183 -2.36 11.08 8.72
CA LEU A 183 -2.97 12.41 8.87
C LEU A 183 -3.76 12.58 10.17
N GLY A 184 -3.88 11.53 10.99
CA GLY A 184 -4.71 11.54 12.19
C GLY A 184 -6.21 11.64 11.89
N ARG A 185 -6.63 11.12 10.73
CA ARG A 185 -8.04 11.12 10.29
C ARG A 185 -8.79 9.88 10.73
N ASP A 186 -8.07 8.84 11.13
CA ASP A 186 -8.66 7.62 11.66
C ASP A 186 -9.57 7.88 12.87
N ARG A 187 -10.67 7.16 12.89
CA ARG A 187 -11.66 7.19 13.97
C ARG A 187 -11.97 5.75 14.36
N TYR A 188 -10.94 5.05 14.90
CA TYR A 188 -11.07 3.62 15.22
C TYR A 188 -12.32 3.34 16.08
N GLY A 189 -12.68 4.24 17.00
CA GLY A 189 -13.89 4.12 17.81
C GLY A 189 -15.20 3.92 17.03
N ARG A 190 -15.25 4.24 15.72
CA ARG A 190 -16.41 3.95 14.87
C ARG A 190 -16.49 2.51 14.40
N VAL A 191 -15.36 1.81 14.42
CA VAL A 191 -15.23 0.43 13.97
C VAL A 191 -14.83 -0.53 15.09
N ALA A 192 -14.57 0.01 16.29
CA ALA A 192 -14.18 -0.74 17.47
C ALA A 192 -15.23 -1.78 17.88
N GLY A 193 -14.75 -2.84 18.51
CA GLY A 193 -15.54 -3.95 19.03
C GLY A 193 -15.34 -5.24 18.25
N PRO A 194 -15.77 -6.38 18.78
CA PRO A 194 -15.47 -7.68 18.22
C PRO A 194 -15.81 -7.81 16.72
N ALA A 195 -14.89 -8.38 15.95
CA ALA A 195 -15.15 -8.72 14.56
C ALA A 195 -16.23 -9.82 14.47
N ASP A 196 -17.00 -9.84 13.37
CA ASP A 196 -18.09 -10.80 13.20
C ASP A 196 -17.55 -12.24 13.15
N ARG A 197 -17.89 -13.03 14.17
CA ARG A 197 -17.44 -14.42 14.31
C ARG A 197 -18.14 -15.39 13.36
N HIS A 198 -19.24 -14.96 12.73
CA HIS A 198 -19.98 -15.77 11.76
C HIS A 198 -19.43 -15.62 10.34
N ALA A 199 -18.58 -14.62 10.10
CA ALA A 199 -17.91 -14.47 8.82
C ALA A 199 -16.79 -15.53 8.65
N ASP A 200 -16.58 -15.93 7.41
CA ASP A 200 -15.54 -16.90 7.03
C ASP A 200 -14.13 -16.32 7.17
N LEU A 201 -14.02 -15.00 7.04
CA LEU A 201 -12.77 -14.24 7.20
C LEU A 201 -13.06 -12.88 7.84
N ARG A 202 -12.17 -12.42 8.72
CA ARG A 202 -12.19 -11.11 9.36
C ARG A 202 -10.97 -10.30 8.94
N LEU A 203 -11.17 -9.27 8.13
CA LEU A 203 -10.12 -8.51 7.47
C LEU A 203 -10.12 -7.04 7.93
N GLY A 204 -9.03 -6.60 8.54
CA GLY A 204 -8.75 -5.19 8.84
C GLY A 204 -8.05 -4.50 7.67
N VAL A 205 -8.41 -3.26 7.36
CA VAL A 205 -7.84 -2.48 6.25
C VAL A 205 -7.47 -1.08 6.75
N THR A 206 -6.23 -0.69 6.54
CA THR A 206 -5.76 0.66 6.88
C THR A 206 -4.72 1.12 5.86
N HIS A 207 -4.57 2.43 5.64
CA HIS A 207 -3.49 2.90 4.77
C HIS A 207 -2.14 2.81 5.50
N SER A 208 -1.95 3.57 6.56
CA SER A 208 -0.69 3.56 7.32
C SER A 208 -0.72 2.49 8.42
N PRO A 209 0.30 1.60 8.51
CA PRO A 209 0.37 0.54 9.51
C PRO A 209 0.87 1.07 10.86
N GLU A 210 0.14 1.99 11.47
CA GLU A 210 0.45 2.49 12.80
C GLU A 210 0.19 1.41 13.86
N PRO A 211 1.15 1.10 14.76
CA PRO A 211 1.01 0.04 15.76
C PRO A 211 -0.30 0.11 16.55
N ARG A 212 -0.73 1.29 16.99
CA ARG A 212 -1.97 1.48 17.74
C ARG A 212 -3.23 1.02 16.98
N ILE A 213 -3.23 1.12 15.64
CA ILE A 213 -4.34 0.65 14.80
C ILE A 213 -4.26 -0.85 14.60
N LEU A 214 -3.06 -1.37 14.40
CA LEU A 214 -2.82 -2.81 14.26
C LEU A 214 -3.18 -3.56 15.54
N ASP A 215 -2.77 -3.03 16.71
CA ASP A 215 -3.10 -3.58 18.03
C ASP A 215 -4.63 -3.58 18.27
N ALA A 216 -5.30 -2.52 17.85
CA ALA A 216 -6.75 -2.41 17.99
C ALA A 216 -7.49 -3.43 17.09
N PHE A 217 -7.08 -3.61 15.82
CA PHE A 217 -7.63 -4.65 14.95
C PHE A 217 -7.37 -6.06 15.52
N ALA A 218 -6.16 -6.32 16.03
CA ALA A 218 -5.82 -7.59 16.63
C ALA A 218 -6.68 -7.89 17.88
N ALA A 219 -6.84 -6.90 18.76
CA ALA A 219 -7.68 -7.02 19.95
C ALA A 219 -9.17 -7.27 19.63
N ASP A 220 -9.66 -6.70 18.53
CA ASP A 220 -11.04 -6.91 18.04
C ASP A 220 -11.22 -8.23 17.28
N GLY A 221 -10.12 -9.01 17.05
CA GLY A 221 -10.15 -10.36 16.48
C GLY A 221 -10.11 -10.41 14.95
N TYR A 222 -9.54 -9.40 14.29
CA TYR A 222 -9.24 -9.46 12.85
C TYR A 222 -8.03 -10.36 12.60
N GLU A 223 -8.17 -11.32 11.69
CA GLU A 223 -7.19 -12.39 11.42
C GLU A 223 -6.09 -11.98 10.45
N LEU A 224 -6.41 -11.01 9.59
CA LEU A 224 -5.48 -10.43 8.63
C LEU A 224 -5.71 -8.93 8.59
N VAL A 225 -4.62 -8.15 8.62
CA VAL A 225 -4.66 -6.70 8.39
C VAL A 225 -3.85 -6.38 7.14
N LEU A 226 -4.43 -5.59 6.24
CA LEU A 226 -3.78 -5.09 5.03
C LEU A 226 -3.44 -3.62 5.18
N ALA A 227 -2.21 -3.26 4.82
CA ALA A 227 -1.72 -1.89 4.88
C ALA A 227 -0.75 -1.55 3.73
N GLY A 228 -0.52 -0.26 3.52
CA GLY A 228 0.42 0.31 2.54
C GLY A 228 1.34 1.36 3.14
N HIS A 229 1.38 2.56 2.53
CA HIS A 229 2.03 3.79 3.01
C HIS A 229 3.57 3.76 3.06
N THR A 230 4.15 2.68 3.49
CA THR A 230 5.60 2.57 3.75
C THR A 230 6.46 2.55 2.48
N HIS A 231 5.83 2.27 1.34
CA HIS A 231 6.52 1.97 0.07
C HIS A 231 7.62 0.91 0.22
N GLY A 232 7.51 0.02 1.24
CA GLY A 232 8.54 -0.96 1.58
C GLY A 232 9.87 -0.33 2.04
N GLY A 233 9.82 0.94 2.45
CA GLY A 233 10.98 1.79 2.73
C GLY A 233 11.60 2.41 1.48
N GLN A 234 11.01 2.23 0.31
CA GLN A 234 11.31 2.82 -1.01
C GLN A 234 12.80 2.82 -1.42
N LEU A 235 13.70 3.32 -0.57
CA LEU A 235 15.16 3.25 -0.69
C LEU A 235 15.70 2.30 0.38
N ARG A 236 16.29 1.19 -0.05
CA ARG A 236 16.79 0.16 0.84
C ARG A 236 18.29 -0.08 0.61
N ILE A 237 19.02 -0.30 1.67
CA ILE A 237 20.42 -0.70 1.60
C ILE A 237 20.50 -2.23 1.66
N PRO A 238 21.18 -2.89 0.70
CA PRO A 238 21.39 -4.32 0.75
C PRO A 238 22.00 -4.75 2.10
N GLY A 239 21.43 -5.77 2.75
CA GLY A 239 21.85 -6.27 4.06
C GLY A 239 21.36 -5.46 5.27
N ILE A 240 20.99 -4.18 5.10
CA ILE A 240 20.50 -3.30 6.19
C ILE A 240 18.99 -3.15 6.16
N GLY A 241 18.39 -3.06 4.96
CA GLY A 241 16.95 -2.90 4.79
C GLY A 241 16.49 -1.46 4.60
N ALA A 242 15.28 -1.14 5.03
CA ALA A 242 14.68 0.19 4.90
C ALA A 242 15.41 1.24 5.75
N ILE A 243 15.64 2.43 5.16
CA ILE A 243 16.25 3.57 5.87
C ILE A 243 15.18 4.33 6.64
N VAL A 244 14.01 4.54 6.02
CA VAL A 244 12.89 5.32 6.57
C VAL A 244 11.60 4.52 6.41
N THR A 245 10.69 4.65 7.38
CA THR A 245 9.39 3.96 7.37
C THR A 245 8.20 4.92 7.25
N ASN A 246 8.38 6.19 7.60
CA ASN A 246 7.37 7.25 7.68
C ASN A 246 6.18 6.97 8.64
N CYS A 247 6.24 5.92 9.42
CA CYS A 247 5.25 5.53 10.42
C CYS A 247 5.93 4.78 11.57
N GLY A 248 5.17 4.47 12.63
CA GLY A 248 5.69 3.84 13.85
C GLY A 248 6.04 2.35 13.74
N ILE A 249 5.87 1.73 12.57
CA ILE A 249 6.12 0.29 12.40
C ILE A 249 7.62 -0.05 12.42
N ASP A 250 7.94 -1.26 12.90
CA ASP A 250 9.29 -1.81 12.84
C ASP A 250 9.81 -1.92 11.38
N ARG A 251 11.09 -1.58 11.16
CA ARG A 251 11.72 -1.58 9.83
C ARG A 251 11.75 -2.96 9.16
N GLY A 252 11.68 -4.04 9.92
CA GLY A 252 11.59 -5.40 9.39
C GLY A 252 10.22 -5.72 8.82
N ARG A 253 9.18 -4.99 9.23
CA ARG A 253 7.78 -5.22 8.88
C ARG A 253 7.21 -4.24 7.86
N VAL A 254 8.03 -3.37 7.26
CA VAL A 254 7.59 -2.35 6.31
C VAL A 254 7.12 -2.87 4.97
N ARG A 255 7.22 -4.16 4.73
CA ARG A 255 6.68 -4.85 3.55
C ARG A 255 6.46 -6.32 3.81
N TRP A 256 5.56 -6.90 2.99
CA TRP A 256 5.28 -8.32 2.91
C TRP A 256 4.50 -8.85 4.12
N LEU A 257 4.42 -10.16 4.18
CA LEU A 257 3.66 -10.88 5.17
C LEU A 257 4.49 -11.07 6.46
N SER A 258 3.89 -10.78 7.60
CA SER A 258 4.45 -11.06 8.91
C SER A 258 3.35 -11.38 9.92
N ARG A 259 3.69 -12.00 11.04
CA ARG A 259 2.77 -12.11 12.17
C ARG A 259 2.78 -10.79 12.95
N TRP A 260 1.59 -10.23 13.20
CA TRP A 260 1.47 -9.11 14.13
C TRP A 260 1.47 -9.61 15.57
N ASP A 261 0.59 -10.59 15.84
CA ASP A 261 0.56 -11.36 17.08
C ASP A 261 0.28 -12.86 16.78
N ASP A 262 -0.09 -13.64 17.81
CA ASP A 262 -0.35 -15.08 17.67
C ASP A 262 -1.57 -15.41 16.78
N HIS A 263 -2.49 -14.45 16.61
CA HIS A 263 -3.76 -14.65 15.92
C HIS A 263 -3.90 -13.84 14.64
N THR A 264 -3.17 -12.71 14.52
CA THR A 264 -3.30 -11.72 13.46
C THR A 264 -2.10 -11.74 12.53
N TRP A 265 -2.36 -11.89 11.24
CA TRP A 265 -1.39 -11.65 10.18
C TRP A 265 -1.42 -10.18 9.76
N LEU A 266 -0.27 -9.65 9.41
CA LEU A 266 -0.12 -8.33 8.81
C LEU A 266 0.53 -8.49 7.43
N HIS A 267 -0.10 -7.92 6.40
CA HIS A 267 0.55 -7.73 5.11
C HIS A 267 0.69 -6.23 4.81
N VAL A 268 1.93 -5.78 4.67
CA VAL A 268 2.24 -4.41 4.25
C VAL A 268 2.73 -4.44 2.81
N SER A 269 2.03 -3.75 1.92
CA SER A 269 2.43 -3.64 0.51
C SER A 269 3.57 -2.62 0.35
N ALA A 270 4.54 -2.93 -0.51
CA ALA A 270 5.51 -1.92 -0.92
C ALA A 270 4.95 -0.95 -1.98
N GLY A 271 3.72 -1.16 -2.43
CA GLY A 271 3.00 -0.25 -3.31
C GLY A 271 3.53 -0.17 -4.73
N LEU A 272 2.72 0.42 -5.62
CA LEU A 272 2.99 0.53 -7.06
C LEU A 272 3.55 1.89 -7.48
N GLY A 273 3.41 2.90 -6.63
CA GLY A 273 3.92 4.24 -6.86
C GLY A 273 5.23 4.54 -6.15
N THR A 274 5.53 5.80 -6.06
CA THR A 274 6.62 6.36 -5.26
C THR A 274 6.09 7.57 -4.52
N SER A 275 6.68 7.89 -3.39
CA SER A 275 6.43 9.18 -2.77
C SER A 275 6.65 10.30 -3.80
N PRO A 276 5.73 11.25 -3.92
CA PRO A 276 5.89 12.37 -4.86
C PRO A 276 7.11 13.25 -4.54
N TYR A 277 7.63 13.17 -3.33
CA TYR A 277 8.81 13.92 -2.88
C TYR A 277 10.13 13.22 -3.16
N ALA A 278 10.09 11.92 -3.43
CA ALA A 278 11.27 11.10 -3.73
C ALA A 278 10.89 10.06 -4.81
N PRO A 279 10.83 10.45 -6.10
CA PRO A 279 10.36 9.56 -7.17
C PRO A 279 11.42 8.53 -7.58
N LEU A 280 12.01 7.84 -6.62
CA LEU A 280 13.10 6.89 -6.75
C LEU A 280 12.75 5.60 -6.03
N ARG A 281 13.16 4.44 -6.58
CA ARG A 281 13.13 3.15 -5.88
C ARG A 281 14.49 2.47 -6.01
N PHE A 282 15.02 1.97 -4.90
CA PHE A 282 16.29 1.25 -4.90
C PHE A 282 16.21 0.03 -3.98
N CYS A 283 16.51 -1.16 -4.52
CA CYS A 283 16.34 -2.47 -3.86
C CYS A 283 14.91 -2.68 -3.30
N CYS A 284 13.92 -2.03 -3.94
CA CYS A 284 12.52 -2.07 -3.56
C CYS A 284 11.62 -1.79 -4.78
N PRO A 285 11.57 -2.68 -5.78
CA PRO A 285 10.73 -2.49 -6.95
C PRO A 285 9.26 -2.35 -6.57
N PRO A 286 8.45 -1.64 -7.36
CA PRO A 286 7.01 -1.52 -7.11
C PRO A 286 6.33 -2.88 -7.25
N GLU A 287 5.33 -3.13 -6.40
CA GLU A 287 4.67 -4.43 -6.36
C GLU A 287 3.16 -4.35 -6.10
N ALA A 288 2.43 -5.31 -6.66
CA ALA A 288 1.12 -5.76 -6.21
C ALA A 288 1.28 -7.13 -5.56
N THR A 289 0.33 -7.52 -4.70
CA THR A 289 0.40 -8.81 -4.00
C THR A 289 -0.87 -9.61 -4.22
N LEU A 290 -0.72 -10.87 -4.59
CA LEU A 290 -1.77 -11.88 -4.54
C LEU A 290 -1.59 -12.68 -3.24
N LEU A 291 -2.53 -12.53 -2.31
CA LEU A 291 -2.58 -13.30 -1.08
C LEU A 291 -3.48 -14.52 -1.31
N LYS A 292 -2.91 -15.70 -1.23
CA LYS A 292 -3.66 -16.97 -1.26
C LYS A 292 -3.94 -17.37 0.19
N LEU A 293 -5.15 -17.12 0.63
CA LEU A 293 -5.58 -17.53 1.95
C LEU A 293 -5.84 -19.03 1.93
N VAL A 294 -5.27 -19.77 2.86
CA VAL A 294 -5.34 -21.23 2.94
C VAL A 294 -5.82 -21.66 4.33
N PRO A 295 -6.29 -22.91 4.47
CA PRO A 295 -6.64 -23.46 5.78
C PRO A 295 -5.47 -23.39 6.77
N ARG A 296 -5.79 -23.12 8.03
CA ARG A 296 -4.82 -23.26 9.13
C ARG A 296 -4.37 -24.72 9.24
N LEU A 297 -3.08 -24.93 9.43
CA LEU A 297 -2.57 -26.24 9.81
C LEU A 297 -3.18 -26.61 11.18
N ARG A 298 -3.59 -27.86 11.32
CA ARG A 298 -4.11 -28.40 12.57
C ARG A 298 -3.04 -28.48 13.65
#